data_f718589503181a4463e9211966adbf4b
#
_entry.id   f718589503181a4463e9211966adbf4b
#
_cell.length_a   1.000
_cell.length_b   1.000
_cell.length_c   1.000
_cell.angle_alpha   90.00
_cell.angle_beta   90.00
_cell.angle_gamma   90.00
#
_symmetry.space_group_name_H-M   'P 1'
#
loop_
_entity.id
_entity.type
_entity.pdbx_description
1 polymer ?
#
loop_
_entity_poly.entity_id
_entity_poly.type
_entity_poly.pdbx_seq_one_letter_code
_entity_poly.pdbx_strand_id
1 'polypeptide(L)'
;MKRLAVVVALIAIPTLAAAQSAPSPATYVMKAGASDQYEIQSSNLVMATTKNSELKQFATMMVSDHNKSTADVKSAATQSGLTPKPPMLDPMGRKNIAALKASKGPARDALYIKQQKTAHQQALALHQGFAASGTAPALKQVASTIAPTVQHHIEMLASM
;
A
#
# COMPACT_ATOMS: atom_id res chain seq x y z
N MET A 1 64.65 20.77 -4.77
CA MET A 1 63.72 19.63 -4.68
C MET A 1 62.33 20.19 -4.97
N LYS A 2 61.77 19.96 -6.19
CA LYS A 2 60.46 20.45 -6.61
C LYS A 2 59.40 19.36 -6.24
N ARG A 3 58.47 19.70 -5.37
CA ARG A 3 57.35 18.80 -5.02
C ARG A 3 56.24 18.92 -6.06
N LEU A 4 55.98 17.85 -6.80
CA LEU A 4 54.89 17.75 -7.77
C LEU A 4 53.62 17.41 -6.99
N ALA A 5 52.64 18.34 -6.97
CA ALA A 5 51.32 18.07 -6.40
C ALA A 5 50.45 17.41 -7.46
N VAL A 6 50.05 16.16 -7.22
CA VAL A 6 49.07 15.43 -8.05
C VAL A 6 47.69 15.80 -7.56
N VAL A 7 46.93 16.55 -8.39
CA VAL A 7 45.53 16.84 -8.15
C VAL A 7 44.71 15.70 -8.74
N VAL A 8 44.11 14.85 -7.87
CA VAL A 8 43.16 13.83 -8.29
C VAL A 8 41.75 14.45 -8.38
N ALA A 9 41.29 14.67 -9.59
CA ALA A 9 39.92 15.12 -9.83
C ALA A 9 38.95 13.94 -9.64
N LEU A 10 38.14 13.95 -8.58
CA LEU A 10 37.01 13.02 -8.43
C LEU A 10 35.92 13.39 -9.44
N ILE A 11 35.75 12.58 -10.46
CA ILE A 11 34.61 12.67 -11.39
C ILE A 11 33.41 12.00 -10.69
N ALA A 12 32.49 12.81 -10.18
CA ALA A 12 31.20 12.35 -9.70
C ALA A 12 30.34 11.92 -10.92
N ILE A 13 30.17 10.60 -11.10
CA ILE A 13 29.25 10.06 -12.11
C ILE A 13 27.84 10.18 -11.52
N PRO A 14 26.91 10.94 -12.15
CA PRO A 14 25.53 10.96 -11.70
C PRO A 14 24.93 9.57 -11.97
N THR A 15 24.59 8.82 -10.93
CA THR A 15 23.76 7.64 -11.04
C THR A 15 22.36 8.09 -11.45
N LEU A 16 22.00 7.90 -12.72
CA LEU A 16 20.60 7.97 -13.14
C LEU A 16 19.86 6.85 -12.39
N ALA A 17 19.13 7.21 -11.34
CA ALA A 17 18.12 6.34 -10.78
C ALA A 17 17.09 6.09 -11.89
N ALA A 18 17.04 4.87 -12.43
CA ALA A 18 16.03 4.48 -13.40
C ALA A 18 14.65 4.64 -12.72
N ALA A 19 13.89 5.64 -13.14
CA ALA A 19 12.53 5.83 -12.68
C ALA A 19 11.73 4.57 -13.06
N GLN A 20 11.32 3.81 -12.06
CA GLN A 20 10.53 2.60 -12.28
C GLN A 20 9.21 3.02 -12.91
N SER A 21 8.92 2.58 -14.14
CA SER A 21 7.69 2.92 -14.84
C SER A 21 6.46 2.47 -14.04
N ALA A 22 5.45 3.33 -13.95
CA ALA A 22 4.19 2.95 -13.30
C ALA A 22 3.59 1.69 -13.95
N PRO A 23 2.89 0.85 -13.19
CA PRO A 23 2.19 -0.29 -13.75
C PRO A 23 1.13 0.16 -14.78
N SER A 24 0.72 -0.72 -15.68
CA SER A 24 -0.42 -0.43 -16.55
C SER A 24 -1.68 -0.11 -15.73
N PRO A 25 -2.66 0.65 -16.26
CA PRO A 25 -3.91 0.94 -15.59
C PRO A 25 -4.63 -0.31 -15.05
N ALA A 26 -4.71 -1.36 -15.86
CA ALA A 26 -5.32 -2.64 -15.45
C ALA A 26 -4.54 -3.32 -14.30
N THR A 27 -3.21 -3.27 -14.35
CA THR A 27 -2.35 -3.81 -13.29
C THR A 27 -2.48 -3.00 -12.00
N TYR A 28 -2.57 -1.68 -12.08
CA TYR A 28 -2.83 -0.83 -10.93
C TYR A 28 -4.16 -1.19 -10.25
N VAL A 29 -5.26 -1.24 -11.00
CA VAL A 29 -6.59 -1.60 -10.49
C VAL A 29 -6.57 -2.97 -9.81
N MET A 30 -5.93 -3.95 -10.42
CA MET A 30 -5.80 -5.30 -9.84
C MET A 30 -5.02 -5.27 -8.51
N LYS A 31 -3.89 -4.57 -8.46
CA LYS A 31 -3.04 -4.49 -7.25
C LYS A 31 -3.71 -3.70 -6.13
N ALA A 32 -4.31 -2.55 -6.44
CA ALA A 32 -5.05 -1.76 -5.47
C ALA A 32 -6.22 -2.55 -4.87
N GLY A 33 -7.02 -3.22 -5.72
CA GLY A 33 -8.11 -4.06 -5.25
C GLY A 33 -7.65 -5.27 -4.42
N ALA A 34 -6.53 -5.89 -4.76
CA ALA A 34 -5.97 -6.99 -3.96
C ALA A 34 -5.48 -6.51 -2.59
N SER A 35 -4.86 -5.33 -2.53
CA SER A 35 -4.47 -4.67 -1.29
C SER A 35 -5.69 -4.37 -0.43
N ASP A 36 -6.69 -3.66 -0.96
CA ASP A 36 -7.92 -3.35 -0.23
C ASP A 36 -8.61 -4.62 0.31
N GLN A 37 -8.67 -5.67 -0.51
CA GLN A 37 -9.30 -6.94 -0.10
C GLN A 37 -8.54 -7.59 1.07
N TYR A 38 -7.21 -7.49 1.09
CA TYR A 38 -6.40 -7.94 2.23
C TYR A 38 -6.70 -7.10 3.48
N GLU A 39 -6.73 -5.78 3.35
CA GLU A 39 -6.99 -4.88 4.47
C GLU A 39 -8.37 -5.11 5.10
N ILE A 40 -9.40 -5.24 4.28
CA ILE A 40 -10.76 -5.53 4.74
C ILE A 40 -10.83 -6.87 5.48
N GLN A 41 -10.24 -7.94 4.92
CA GLN A 41 -10.32 -9.27 5.54
C GLN A 41 -9.49 -9.38 6.81
N SER A 42 -8.27 -8.83 6.83
CA SER A 42 -7.39 -8.84 7.99
C SER A 42 -7.98 -8.03 9.15
N SER A 43 -8.52 -6.86 8.84
CA SER A 43 -9.14 -5.97 9.83
C SER A 43 -10.42 -6.55 10.41
N ASN A 44 -11.29 -7.14 9.61
CA ASN A 44 -12.48 -7.85 10.10
C ASN A 44 -12.10 -8.99 11.05
N LEU A 45 -11.06 -9.76 10.74
CA LEU A 45 -10.59 -10.85 11.58
C LEU A 45 -10.09 -10.36 12.95
N VAL A 46 -9.33 -9.26 12.96
CA VAL A 46 -8.78 -8.69 14.20
C VAL A 46 -9.88 -7.98 15.00
N MET A 47 -10.71 -7.17 14.36
CA MET A 47 -11.83 -6.47 14.98
C MET A 47 -12.76 -7.41 15.75
N ALA A 48 -13.01 -8.61 15.22
CA ALA A 48 -13.87 -9.61 15.83
C ALA A 48 -13.24 -10.30 17.06
N THR A 49 -11.93 -10.21 17.26
CA THR A 49 -11.22 -11.05 18.25
C THR A 49 -10.31 -10.31 19.20
N THR A 50 -9.89 -9.08 18.88
CA THR A 50 -9.04 -8.29 19.75
C THR A 50 -9.79 -7.80 20.98
N LYS A 51 -9.06 -7.72 22.10
CA LYS A 51 -9.52 -7.07 23.35
C LYS A 51 -8.93 -5.66 23.49
N ASN A 52 -8.00 -5.28 22.60
CA ASN A 52 -7.44 -3.93 22.56
C ASN A 52 -8.42 -2.98 21.85
N SER A 53 -8.96 -2.01 22.61
CA SER A 53 -9.96 -1.06 22.09
C SER A 53 -9.40 -0.14 21.01
N GLU A 54 -8.15 0.29 21.11
CA GLU A 54 -7.48 1.14 20.13
C GLU A 54 -7.29 0.38 18.81
N LEU A 55 -6.80 -0.86 18.88
CA LEU A 55 -6.64 -1.71 17.72
C LEU A 55 -7.99 -2.03 17.06
N LYS A 56 -9.05 -2.19 17.85
CA LYS A 56 -10.40 -2.40 17.34
C LYS A 56 -10.93 -1.18 16.58
N GLN A 57 -10.69 0.03 17.10
CA GLN A 57 -11.06 1.28 16.43
C GLN A 57 -10.28 1.44 15.11
N PHE A 58 -8.97 1.21 15.14
CA PHE A 58 -8.15 1.21 13.93
C PHE A 58 -8.67 0.21 12.88
N ALA A 59 -8.91 -1.03 13.27
CA ALA A 59 -9.42 -2.06 12.34
C ALA A 59 -10.82 -1.70 11.78
N THR A 60 -11.67 -1.03 12.54
CA THR A 60 -12.98 -0.54 12.07
C THR A 60 -12.81 0.54 11.00
N MET A 61 -11.92 1.50 11.22
CA MET A 61 -11.57 2.55 10.26
C MET A 61 -11.00 1.93 8.98
N MET A 62 -10.08 0.97 9.11
CA MET A 62 -9.49 0.26 7.97
C MET A 62 -10.54 -0.39 7.07
N VAL A 63 -11.55 -1.06 7.64
CA VAL A 63 -12.65 -1.64 6.86
C VAL A 63 -13.43 -0.56 6.10
N SER A 64 -13.72 0.57 6.75
CA SER A 64 -14.43 1.69 6.12
C SER A 64 -13.65 2.27 4.95
N ASP A 65 -12.39 2.63 5.18
CA ASP A 65 -11.57 3.36 4.23
C ASP A 65 -11.19 2.50 3.02
N HIS A 66 -10.90 1.21 3.23
CA HIS A 66 -10.58 0.31 2.13
C HIS A 66 -11.80 -0.15 1.32
N ASN A 67 -13.01 -0.18 1.89
CA ASN A 67 -14.23 -0.30 1.10
C ASN A 67 -14.46 0.93 0.20
N LYS A 68 -14.23 2.14 0.75
CA LYS A 68 -14.31 3.37 -0.03
C LYS A 68 -13.26 3.39 -1.15
N SER A 69 -12.00 3.07 -0.84
CA SER A 69 -10.91 2.96 -1.83
C SER A 69 -11.29 2.03 -2.99
N THR A 70 -11.80 0.82 -2.67
CA THR A 70 -12.26 -0.15 -3.67
C THR A 70 -13.35 0.43 -4.58
N ALA A 71 -14.33 1.14 -4.01
CA ALA A 71 -15.40 1.76 -4.79
C ALA A 71 -14.87 2.88 -5.70
N ASP A 72 -14.01 3.74 -5.18
CA ASP A 72 -13.42 4.85 -5.92
C ASP A 72 -12.52 4.36 -7.08
N VAL A 73 -11.67 3.36 -6.82
CA VAL A 73 -10.81 2.74 -7.86
C VAL A 73 -11.65 2.07 -8.93
N LYS A 74 -12.72 1.36 -8.55
CA LYS A 74 -13.65 0.74 -9.51
C LYS A 74 -14.33 1.80 -10.40
N SER A 75 -14.80 2.89 -9.82
CA SER A 75 -15.42 3.99 -10.56
C SER A 75 -14.43 4.62 -11.55
N ALA A 76 -13.21 4.96 -11.10
CA ALA A 76 -12.17 5.52 -11.95
C ALA A 76 -11.71 4.57 -13.05
N ALA A 77 -11.67 3.26 -12.78
CA ALA A 77 -11.38 2.24 -13.77
C ALA A 77 -12.44 2.22 -14.89
N THR A 78 -13.72 2.26 -14.54
CA THR A 78 -14.82 2.33 -15.51
C THR A 78 -14.74 3.61 -16.34
N GLN A 79 -14.46 4.76 -15.74
CA GLN A 79 -14.25 6.03 -16.44
C GLN A 79 -13.03 5.98 -17.39
N SER A 80 -12.07 5.11 -17.10
CA SER A 80 -10.89 4.88 -17.93
C SER A 80 -11.10 3.81 -19.02
N GLY A 81 -12.34 3.37 -19.25
CA GLY A 81 -12.68 2.35 -20.25
C GLY A 81 -12.31 0.92 -19.86
N LEU A 82 -11.99 0.67 -18.58
CA LEU A 82 -11.71 -0.68 -18.08
C LEU A 82 -12.98 -1.35 -17.55
N THR A 83 -13.01 -2.68 -17.58
CA THR A 83 -14.03 -3.50 -16.91
C THR A 83 -13.40 -4.16 -15.68
N PRO A 84 -13.43 -3.51 -14.50
CA PRO A 84 -12.79 -4.04 -13.32
C PRO A 84 -13.51 -5.30 -12.82
N LYS A 85 -12.72 -6.35 -12.57
CA LYS A 85 -13.21 -7.57 -11.92
C LYS A 85 -13.33 -7.35 -10.41
N PRO A 86 -14.14 -8.15 -9.71
CA PRO A 86 -14.15 -8.15 -8.26
C PRO A 86 -12.74 -8.35 -7.70
N PRO A 87 -12.31 -7.58 -6.69
CA PRO A 87 -10.98 -7.71 -6.12
C PRO A 87 -10.81 -9.06 -5.42
N MET A 88 -9.62 -9.64 -5.58
CA MET A 88 -9.24 -10.91 -4.96
C MET A 88 -7.90 -10.77 -4.28
N LEU A 89 -7.70 -11.54 -3.20
CA LEU A 89 -6.40 -11.62 -2.53
C LEU A 89 -5.33 -12.13 -3.51
N ASP A 90 -4.20 -11.47 -3.51
CA ASP A 90 -2.98 -11.98 -4.13
C ASP A 90 -2.37 -13.15 -3.31
N PRO A 91 -1.32 -13.82 -3.76
CA PRO A 91 -0.69 -14.91 -3.02
C PRO A 91 -0.17 -14.48 -1.63
N MET A 92 0.36 -13.25 -1.51
CA MET A 92 0.87 -12.74 -0.23
C MET A 92 -0.28 -12.45 0.74
N GLY A 93 -1.34 -11.82 0.28
CA GLY A 93 -2.55 -11.56 1.08
C GLY A 93 -3.16 -12.86 1.60
N ARG A 94 -3.27 -13.90 0.75
CA ARG A 94 -3.74 -15.22 1.20
C ARG A 94 -2.86 -15.83 2.28
N LYS A 95 -1.53 -15.76 2.12
CA LYS A 95 -0.57 -16.26 3.12
C LYS A 95 -0.71 -15.48 4.44
N ASN A 96 -0.81 -14.17 4.38
CA ASN A 96 -0.94 -13.31 5.55
C ASN A 96 -2.24 -13.57 6.31
N ILE A 97 -3.37 -13.69 5.61
CA ILE A 97 -4.67 -14.05 6.22
C ILE A 97 -4.61 -15.44 6.86
N ALA A 98 -3.98 -16.42 6.23
CA ALA A 98 -3.81 -17.75 6.81
C ALA A 98 -3.00 -17.70 8.13
N ALA A 99 -1.92 -16.92 8.16
CA ALA A 99 -1.11 -16.73 9.36
C ALA A 99 -1.90 -16.04 10.50
N LEU A 100 -2.71 -15.01 10.18
CA LEU A 100 -3.59 -14.37 11.15
C LEU A 100 -4.64 -15.33 11.71
N LYS A 101 -5.24 -16.18 10.87
CA LYS A 101 -6.20 -17.20 11.32
C LYS A 101 -5.56 -18.24 12.25
N ALA A 102 -4.31 -18.60 12.01
CA ALA A 102 -3.57 -19.53 12.86
C ALA A 102 -3.15 -18.94 14.21
N SER A 103 -2.94 -17.61 14.28
CA SER A 103 -2.58 -16.89 15.51
C SER A 103 -3.82 -16.56 16.35
N LYS A 104 -3.63 -16.35 17.66
CA LYS A 104 -4.74 -16.03 18.60
C LYS A 104 -4.32 -14.95 19.60
N GLY A 105 -5.30 -14.20 20.10
CA GLY A 105 -5.10 -13.20 21.16
C GLY A 105 -3.99 -12.19 20.83
N PRO A 106 -3.19 -11.77 21.82
CA PRO A 106 -2.17 -10.75 21.63
C PRO A 106 -1.13 -11.08 20.52
N ALA A 107 -0.87 -12.36 20.28
CA ALA A 107 0.03 -12.76 19.19
C ALA A 107 -0.57 -12.45 17.80
N ARG A 108 -1.89 -12.61 17.64
CA ARG A 108 -2.59 -12.19 16.41
C ARG A 108 -2.54 -10.68 16.26
N ASP A 109 -2.79 -9.92 17.32
CA ASP A 109 -2.79 -8.47 17.30
C ASP A 109 -1.41 -7.94 16.89
N ALA A 110 -0.33 -8.44 17.48
CA ALA A 110 1.03 -8.08 17.12
C ALA A 110 1.39 -8.46 15.68
N LEU A 111 0.95 -9.65 15.21
CA LEU A 111 1.16 -10.08 13.84
C LEU A 111 0.41 -9.18 12.85
N TYR A 112 -0.84 -8.80 13.16
CA TYR A 112 -1.62 -7.88 12.34
C TYR A 112 -0.91 -6.53 12.20
N ILE A 113 -0.52 -5.89 13.31
CA ILE A 113 0.20 -4.60 13.28
C ILE A 113 1.47 -4.71 12.42
N LYS A 114 2.26 -5.77 12.58
CA LYS A 114 3.46 -6.00 11.75
C LYS A 114 3.14 -6.12 10.28
N GLN A 115 2.11 -6.88 9.91
CA GLN A 115 1.69 -7.07 8.53
C GLN A 115 1.15 -5.76 7.94
N GLN A 116 0.36 -5.01 8.72
CA GLN A 116 -0.19 -3.71 8.32
C GLN A 116 0.92 -2.69 7.99
N LYS A 117 1.95 -2.58 8.84
CA LYS A 117 3.12 -1.70 8.58
C LYS A 117 3.76 -1.98 7.22
N THR A 118 3.91 -3.25 6.86
CA THR A 118 4.50 -3.64 5.57
C THR A 118 3.54 -3.37 4.40
N ALA A 119 2.28 -3.75 4.53
CA ALA A 119 1.29 -3.63 3.46
C ALA A 119 1.02 -2.15 3.11
N HIS A 120 0.95 -1.27 4.12
CA HIS A 120 0.73 0.17 3.91
C HIS A 120 1.92 0.85 3.22
N GLN A 121 3.16 0.48 3.52
CA GLN A 121 4.32 0.99 2.78
C GLN A 121 4.24 0.62 1.29
N GLN A 122 3.83 -0.62 0.99
CA GLN A 122 3.67 -1.08 -0.38
C GLN A 122 2.49 -0.38 -1.09
N ALA A 123 1.37 -0.20 -0.40
CA ALA A 123 0.21 0.50 -0.92
C ALA A 123 0.53 1.98 -1.21
N LEU A 124 1.23 2.66 -0.29
CA LEU A 124 1.66 4.05 -0.48
C LEU A 124 2.53 4.19 -1.72
N ALA A 125 3.53 3.32 -1.87
CA ALA A 125 4.41 3.33 -3.05
C ALA A 125 3.62 3.08 -4.36
N LEU A 126 2.64 2.15 -4.34
CA LEU A 126 1.78 1.89 -5.49
C LEU A 126 0.95 3.12 -5.88
N HIS A 127 0.27 3.74 -4.90
CA HIS A 127 -0.60 4.89 -5.17
C HIS A 127 0.20 6.12 -5.58
N GLN A 128 1.29 6.46 -4.88
CA GLN A 128 2.16 7.59 -5.23
C GLN A 128 2.81 7.40 -6.61
N GLY A 129 3.34 6.21 -6.90
CA GLY A 129 3.96 5.90 -8.18
C GLY A 129 2.96 6.01 -9.34
N PHE A 130 1.72 5.50 -9.15
CA PHE A 130 0.70 5.61 -10.18
C PHE A 130 0.16 7.04 -10.33
N ALA A 131 -0.02 7.78 -9.25
CA ALA A 131 -0.39 9.20 -9.29
C ALA A 131 0.63 10.04 -10.07
N ALA A 132 1.91 9.78 -9.89
CA ALA A 132 2.99 10.49 -10.60
C ALA A 132 3.05 10.11 -12.09
N SER A 133 3.10 8.82 -12.40
CA SER A 133 3.52 8.31 -13.72
C SER A 133 2.49 7.45 -14.44
N GLY A 134 1.30 7.23 -13.89
CA GLY A 134 0.22 6.47 -14.53
C GLY A 134 -0.31 7.17 -15.78
N THR A 135 -0.87 6.39 -16.72
CA THR A 135 -1.33 6.88 -18.03
C THR A 135 -2.83 7.17 -18.11
N ALA A 136 -3.66 6.70 -17.14
CA ALA A 136 -5.10 6.92 -17.11
C ALA A 136 -5.46 8.07 -16.16
N PRO A 137 -5.95 9.23 -16.63
CA PRO A 137 -6.16 10.42 -15.80
C PRO A 137 -7.08 10.21 -14.60
N ALA A 138 -8.22 9.53 -14.77
CA ALA A 138 -9.15 9.25 -13.67
C ALA A 138 -8.51 8.36 -12.58
N LEU A 139 -7.73 7.35 -12.99
CA LEU A 139 -7.00 6.49 -12.05
C LEU A 139 -5.83 7.23 -11.38
N LYS A 140 -5.15 8.15 -12.05
CA LYS A 140 -4.14 9.02 -11.43
C LYS A 140 -4.77 9.89 -10.34
N GLN A 141 -5.91 10.48 -10.63
CA GLN A 141 -6.62 11.32 -9.68
C GLN A 141 -7.02 10.53 -8.43
N VAL A 142 -7.62 9.35 -8.58
CA VAL A 142 -8.01 8.52 -7.43
C VAL A 142 -6.79 8.04 -6.64
N ALA A 143 -5.70 7.67 -7.31
CA ALA A 143 -4.45 7.30 -6.64
C ALA A 143 -3.88 8.45 -5.78
N SER A 144 -3.94 9.68 -6.31
CA SER A 144 -3.53 10.89 -5.60
C SER A 144 -4.42 11.18 -4.37
N THR A 145 -5.71 10.83 -4.43
CA THR A 145 -6.66 11.00 -3.32
C THR A 145 -6.46 9.93 -2.23
N ILE A 146 -6.13 8.69 -2.61
CA ILE A 146 -5.94 7.57 -1.67
C ILE A 146 -4.60 7.69 -0.92
N ALA A 147 -3.53 8.12 -1.58
CA ALA A 147 -2.19 8.15 -0.98
C ALA A 147 -2.11 8.89 0.38
N PRO A 148 -2.74 10.06 0.60
CA PRO A 148 -2.76 10.71 1.92
C PRO A 148 -3.46 9.89 3.00
N THR A 149 -4.54 9.18 2.68
CA THR A 149 -5.23 8.29 3.63
C THR A 149 -4.31 7.14 4.05
N VAL A 150 -3.62 6.52 3.10
CA VAL A 150 -2.64 5.46 3.40
C VAL A 150 -1.49 5.99 4.25
N GLN A 151 -1.02 7.21 3.98
CA GLN A 151 0.01 7.86 4.79
C GLN A 151 -0.47 8.08 6.24
N HIS A 152 -1.70 8.53 6.42
CA HIS A 152 -2.30 8.69 7.75
C HIS A 152 -2.37 7.35 8.52
N HIS A 153 -2.74 6.25 7.85
CA HIS A 153 -2.72 4.92 8.47
C HIS A 153 -1.31 4.49 8.90
N ILE A 154 -0.27 4.82 8.10
CA ILE A 154 1.13 4.56 8.47
C ILE A 154 1.52 5.30 9.76
N GLU A 155 1.10 6.56 9.88
CA GLU A 155 1.37 7.39 11.07
C GLU A 155 0.68 6.80 12.31
N MET A 156 -0.56 6.37 12.19
CA MET A 156 -1.27 5.68 13.29
C MET A 156 -0.58 4.37 13.67
N LEU A 157 -0.16 3.57 12.69
CA LEU A 157 0.56 2.32 12.93
C LEU A 157 1.93 2.54 13.59
N ALA A 158 2.56 3.70 13.41
CA ALA A 158 3.85 4.00 14.04
C ALA A 158 3.74 4.12 15.56
N SER A 159 2.58 4.50 16.07
CA SER A 159 2.31 4.62 17.52
C SER A 159 1.84 3.31 18.16
N MET A 160 1.55 2.27 17.37
CA MET A 160 1.16 0.93 17.80
C MET A 160 2.36 -0.02 17.85
#